data_a114899b284c5688ccc6d260228b9abe
#
_entry.id   a114899b284c5688ccc6d260228b9abe
#
_cell.length_a   1.000
_cell.length_b   1.000
_cell.length_c   1.000
_cell.angle_alpha   90.00
_cell.angle_beta   90.00
_cell.angle_gamma   90.00
#
_symmetry.space_group_name_H-M   'P 1'
#
loop_
_entity.id
_entity.type
_entity.pdbx_description
1 polymer ?
#
loop_
_entity_poly.entity_id
_entity_poly.type
_entity_poly.pdbx_seq_one_letter_code
_entity_poly.pdbx_strand_id
1 'polypeptide(L)'
;MIETDRIYLMDCMEGMKQIADSSVDAIIADLPYGVLNRSNPSANWDRQIPLTALWEQYRRITKPDSPIILFGQGLFSAWLMLSQPRLWRYNLVWQKDRVTGHLNAKRMPLRQHEDILVFYKKQPVYHPQMTPCPPERRNHGRRKTEGFTNRCYGTMKLSPVRIADDKYPTSVIFMPKEHKKGAFYHPT
;
A
#
# COMPACT_ATOMS: atom_id res chain seq x y z
N MET A 1 -3.73 -20.18 -21.10
CA MET A 1 -3.92 -20.19 -19.65
C MET A 1 -2.63 -19.69 -19.03
N ILE A 2 -2.69 -18.78 -18.07
CA ILE A 2 -1.50 -18.28 -17.37
C ILE A 2 -1.04 -19.35 -16.37
N GLU A 3 0.26 -19.66 -16.40
CA GLU A 3 0.90 -20.58 -15.46
C GLU A 3 1.37 -19.82 -14.21
N THR A 4 1.43 -20.47 -13.06
CA THR A 4 2.02 -19.93 -11.82
C THR A 4 3.55 -19.88 -11.93
N ASP A 5 4.18 -19.04 -11.08
CA ASP A 5 5.64 -18.87 -10.99
C ASP A 5 6.31 -18.41 -12.30
N ARG A 6 5.59 -17.64 -13.11
CA ARG A 6 6.05 -17.08 -14.39
C ARG A 6 5.90 -15.57 -14.43
N ILE A 7 6.81 -14.93 -15.17
CA ILE A 7 6.72 -13.51 -15.51
C ILE A 7 6.25 -13.38 -16.96
N TYR A 8 5.22 -12.57 -17.17
CA TYR A 8 4.64 -12.32 -18.48
C TYR A 8 4.82 -10.87 -18.89
N LEU A 9 5.42 -10.63 -20.04
CA LEU A 9 5.49 -9.31 -20.66
C LEU A 9 4.29 -9.11 -21.57
N MET A 10 3.20 -8.55 -21.05
CA MET A 10 1.96 -8.32 -21.79
C MET A 10 1.13 -7.20 -21.15
N ASP A 11 0.10 -6.75 -21.86
CA ASP A 11 -0.92 -5.89 -21.27
C ASP A 11 -1.64 -6.62 -20.13
N CYS A 12 -1.70 -5.97 -18.95
CA CYS A 12 -2.26 -6.61 -17.77
C CYS A 12 -3.75 -6.87 -17.88
N MET A 13 -4.50 -6.05 -18.65
CA MET A 13 -5.93 -6.27 -18.87
C MET A 13 -6.17 -7.52 -19.73
N GLU A 14 -5.32 -7.78 -20.72
CA GLU A 14 -5.37 -9.00 -21.52
C GLU A 14 -4.88 -10.21 -20.71
N GLY A 15 -3.85 -10.03 -19.90
CA GLY A 15 -3.36 -11.07 -19.00
C GLY A 15 -4.42 -11.52 -18.00
N MET A 16 -5.09 -10.58 -17.35
CA MET A 16 -6.13 -10.90 -16.37
C MET A 16 -7.30 -11.69 -16.94
N LYS A 17 -7.67 -11.52 -18.21
CA LYS A 17 -8.71 -12.33 -18.87
C LYS A 17 -8.41 -13.83 -18.89
N GLN A 18 -7.13 -14.21 -18.79
CA GLN A 18 -6.66 -15.60 -18.78
C GLN A 18 -6.59 -16.20 -17.36
N ILE A 19 -6.83 -15.40 -16.33
CA ILE A 19 -6.83 -15.83 -14.93
C ILE A 19 -8.24 -16.26 -14.54
N ALA A 20 -8.35 -17.41 -13.89
CA ALA A 20 -9.62 -17.94 -13.40
C ALA A 20 -10.26 -17.04 -12.35
N ASP A 21 -11.58 -17.06 -12.26
CA ASP A 21 -12.33 -16.32 -11.23
C ASP A 21 -11.96 -16.82 -9.84
N SER A 22 -11.87 -15.88 -8.88
CA SER A 22 -11.63 -16.18 -7.47
C SER A 22 -10.43 -17.11 -7.22
N SER A 23 -9.34 -16.94 -7.99
CA SER A 23 -8.15 -17.79 -7.91
C SER A 23 -6.93 -17.08 -7.30
N VAL A 24 -6.95 -15.73 -7.22
CA VAL A 24 -5.81 -14.92 -6.76
C VAL A 24 -5.93 -14.60 -5.28
N ASP A 25 -4.87 -14.89 -4.51
CA ASP A 25 -4.82 -14.67 -3.05
C ASP A 25 -4.44 -13.24 -2.67
N ALA A 26 -3.74 -12.51 -3.54
CA ALA A 26 -3.41 -11.10 -3.34
C ALA A 26 -3.05 -10.43 -4.66
N ILE A 27 -3.30 -9.13 -4.77
CA ILE A 27 -2.79 -8.28 -5.85
C ILE A 27 -1.87 -7.23 -5.24
N ILE A 28 -0.66 -7.08 -5.80
CA ILE A 28 0.25 -5.98 -5.52
C ILE A 28 0.62 -5.36 -6.86
N ALA A 29 0.25 -4.10 -7.08
CA ALA A 29 0.47 -3.46 -8.37
C ALA A 29 0.91 -2.00 -8.23
N ASP A 30 1.94 -1.64 -8.99
CA ASP A 30 2.36 -0.27 -9.26
C ASP A 30 1.81 0.12 -10.63
N LEU A 31 0.73 0.88 -10.63
CA LEU A 31 -0.02 1.25 -11.83
C LEU A 31 0.62 2.47 -12.51
N PRO A 32 0.45 2.66 -13.81
CA PRO A 32 0.88 3.90 -14.46
C PRO A 32 0.03 5.08 -13.97
N TYR A 33 0.69 6.15 -13.45
CA TYR A 33 0.02 7.30 -12.84
C TYR A 33 -0.45 8.34 -13.87
N GLY A 34 0.05 8.29 -15.12
CA GLY A 34 -0.27 9.22 -16.18
C GLY A 34 0.32 10.61 -16.00
N VAL A 35 1.47 10.71 -15.34
CA VAL A 35 2.15 11.99 -15.06
C VAL A 35 3.39 12.22 -15.93
N LEU A 36 4.08 11.16 -16.33
CA LEU A 36 5.33 11.24 -17.11
C LEU A 36 5.06 11.48 -18.60
N ASN A 37 3.98 10.93 -19.14
CA ASN A 37 3.62 11.07 -20.55
C ASN A 37 3.21 12.50 -20.95
N ARG A 38 2.87 13.36 -19.98
CA ARG A 38 2.46 14.76 -20.24
C ARG A 38 3.60 15.61 -20.77
N SER A 39 4.83 15.30 -20.39
CA SER A 39 6.04 16.09 -20.72
C SER A 39 7.09 15.32 -21.50
N ASN A 40 6.92 14.01 -21.67
CA ASN A 40 7.89 13.15 -22.33
C ASN A 40 7.21 12.14 -23.26
N PRO A 41 7.29 12.32 -24.59
CA PRO A 41 6.73 11.38 -25.56
C PRO A 41 7.29 9.96 -25.44
N SER A 42 8.51 9.79 -24.93
CA SER A 42 9.11 8.48 -24.70
C SER A 42 8.49 7.72 -23.51
N ALA A 43 7.69 8.39 -22.69
CA ALA A 43 6.96 7.80 -21.59
C ALA A 43 5.51 7.41 -21.96
N ASN A 44 5.27 6.99 -23.20
CA ASN A 44 3.94 6.57 -23.68
C ASN A 44 3.34 5.41 -22.90
N TRP A 45 4.15 4.64 -22.21
CA TRP A 45 3.72 3.56 -21.32
C TRP A 45 3.00 4.06 -20.07
N ASP A 46 3.27 5.31 -19.61
CA ASP A 46 2.62 5.89 -18.43
C ASP A 46 1.22 6.42 -18.76
N ARG A 47 0.35 5.57 -19.24
CA ARG A 47 -1.07 5.86 -19.49
C ARG A 47 -1.92 5.22 -18.42
N GLN A 48 -2.75 6.03 -17.77
CA GLN A 48 -3.68 5.51 -16.76
C GLN A 48 -4.61 4.44 -17.34
N ILE A 49 -4.70 3.33 -16.62
CA ILE A 49 -5.64 2.26 -16.94
C ILE A 49 -7.04 2.72 -16.49
N PRO A 50 -8.10 2.53 -17.30
CA PRO A 50 -9.47 2.84 -16.90
C PRO A 50 -9.85 2.09 -15.62
N LEU A 51 -10.01 2.81 -14.50
CA LEU A 51 -10.19 2.21 -13.19
C LEU A 51 -11.44 1.32 -13.11
N THR A 52 -12.52 1.65 -13.80
CA THR A 52 -13.73 0.83 -13.82
C THR A 52 -13.43 -0.58 -14.34
N ALA A 53 -12.81 -0.69 -15.52
CA ALA A 53 -12.45 -1.97 -16.12
C ALA A 53 -11.42 -2.73 -15.27
N LEU A 54 -10.44 -2.02 -14.71
CA LEU A 54 -9.43 -2.60 -13.80
C LEU A 54 -10.09 -3.25 -12.58
N TRP A 55 -11.01 -2.54 -11.92
CA TRP A 55 -11.70 -3.04 -10.74
C TRP A 55 -12.66 -4.19 -11.04
N GLU A 56 -13.24 -4.24 -12.23
CA GLU A 56 -14.03 -5.40 -12.69
C GLU A 56 -13.15 -6.66 -12.71
N GLN A 57 -11.96 -6.58 -13.33
CA GLN A 57 -11.03 -7.70 -13.37
C GLN A 57 -10.49 -8.05 -11.99
N TYR A 58 -10.06 -7.08 -11.19
CA TYR A 58 -9.56 -7.32 -9.83
C TYR A 58 -10.58 -8.05 -8.97
N ARG A 59 -11.85 -7.61 -8.99
CA ARG A 59 -12.93 -8.27 -8.24
C ARG A 59 -13.28 -9.66 -8.76
N ARG A 60 -13.12 -9.89 -10.05
CA ARG A 60 -13.38 -11.19 -10.67
C ARG A 60 -12.32 -12.21 -10.25
N ILE A 61 -11.04 -11.87 -10.38
CA ILE A 61 -9.94 -12.82 -10.17
C ILE A 61 -9.58 -13.05 -8.71
N THR A 62 -9.82 -12.07 -7.80
CA THR A 62 -9.46 -12.19 -6.39
C THR A 62 -10.47 -13.01 -5.59
N LYS A 63 -9.98 -13.76 -4.59
CA LYS A 63 -10.81 -14.41 -3.59
C LYS A 63 -11.50 -13.35 -2.71
N PRO A 64 -12.61 -13.67 -2.01
CA PRO A 64 -13.37 -12.70 -1.22
C PRO A 64 -12.60 -12.01 -0.08
N ASP A 65 -11.55 -12.65 0.44
CA ASP A 65 -10.69 -12.21 1.53
C ASP A 65 -9.28 -11.81 1.06
N SER A 66 -9.08 -11.67 -0.25
CA SER A 66 -7.80 -11.24 -0.83
C SER A 66 -7.59 -9.75 -0.68
N PRO A 67 -6.41 -9.30 -0.25
CA PRO A 67 -6.03 -7.89 -0.29
C PRO A 67 -5.62 -7.47 -1.70
N ILE A 68 -5.95 -6.23 -2.05
CA ILE A 68 -5.47 -5.53 -3.24
C ILE A 68 -4.65 -4.35 -2.76
N ILE A 69 -3.38 -4.32 -3.11
CA ILE A 69 -2.40 -3.35 -2.64
C ILE A 69 -1.90 -2.57 -3.85
N LEU A 70 -2.14 -1.26 -3.85
CA LEU A 70 -1.81 -0.39 -4.97
C LEU A 70 -0.88 0.73 -4.51
N PHE A 71 0.16 0.99 -5.30
CA PHE A 71 1.00 2.16 -5.09
C PHE A 71 0.35 3.40 -5.70
N GLY A 72 0.59 4.55 -5.09
CA GLY A 72 0.03 5.79 -5.57
C GLY A 72 0.72 7.01 -4.99
N GLN A 73 0.49 8.17 -5.61
CA GLN A 73 1.00 9.44 -5.12
C GLN A 73 0.06 10.59 -5.47
N GLY A 74 -0.15 11.48 -4.50
CA GLY A 74 -0.90 12.71 -4.68
C GLY A 74 -2.33 12.47 -5.19
N LEU A 75 -2.70 13.14 -6.29
CA LEU A 75 -4.05 13.04 -6.83
C LEU A 75 -4.42 11.64 -7.32
N PHE A 76 -3.43 10.87 -7.80
CA PHE A 76 -3.67 9.48 -8.22
C PHE A 76 -4.09 8.59 -7.04
N SER A 77 -3.47 8.76 -5.86
CA SER A 77 -3.92 8.08 -4.63
C SER A 77 -5.37 8.42 -4.30
N ALA A 78 -5.76 9.71 -4.40
CA ALA A 78 -7.13 10.13 -4.16
C ALA A 78 -8.12 9.48 -5.15
N TRP A 79 -7.79 9.42 -6.43
CA TRP A 79 -8.63 8.76 -7.44
C TRP A 79 -8.79 7.26 -7.17
N LEU A 80 -7.73 6.57 -6.78
CA LEU A 80 -7.81 5.16 -6.39
C LEU A 80 -8.77 4.96 -5.21
N MET A 81 -8.65 5.75 -4.15
CA MET A 81 -9.54 5.70 -2.98
C MET A 81 -11.00 5.98 -3.36
N LEU A 82 -11.25 7.04 -4.13
CA LEU A 82 -12.59 7.43 -4.56
C LEU A 82 -13.21 6.45 -5.55
N SER A 83 -12.40 5.72 -6.32
CA SER A 83 -12.91 4.71 -7.26
C SER A 83 -13.52 3.50 -6.54
N GLN A 84 -13.08 3.20 -5.31
CA GLN A 84 -13.60 2.07 -4.51
C GLN A 84 -13.66 2.39 -3.01
N PRO A 85 -14.45 3.38 -2.57
CA PRO A 85 -14.46 3.84 -1.18
C PRO A 85 -14.96 2.77 -0.20
N ARG A 86 -15.74 1.79 -0.67
CA ARG A 86 -16.21 0.68 0.17
C ARG A 86 -15.19 -0.44 0.34
N LEU A 87 -14.19 -0.54 -0.54
CA LEU A 87 -13.11 -1.52 -0.46
C LEU A 87 -11.86 -0.94 0.20
N TRP A 88 -11.61 0.36 0.03
CA TRP A 88 -10.49 1.03 0.68
C TRP A 88 -10.56 0.93 2.20
N ARG A 89 -9.44 0.61 2.84
CA ARG A 89 -9.36 0.40 4.29
C ARG A 89 -8.41 1.37 4.97
N TYR A 90 -7.17 1.43 4.48
CA TYR A 90 -6.14 2.31 5.03
C TYR A 90 -5.01 2.49 4.03
N ASN A 91 -4.16 3.47 4.32
CA ASN A 91 -2.91 3.68 3.61
C ASN A 91 -1.74 3.35 4.53
N LEU A 92 -0.68 2.84 3.92
CA LEU A 92 0.66 2.84 4.47
C LEU A 92 1.46 3.91 3.74
N VAL A 93 2.47 4.47 4.41
CA VAL A 93 3.40 5.42 3.83
C VAL A 93 4.74 4.73 3.66
N TRP A 94 5.17 4.57 2.42
CA TRP A 94 6.50 4.10 2.14
C TRP A 94 7.47 5.26 2.15
N GLN A 95 8.27 5.36 3.23
CA GLN A 95 9.34 6.33 3.34
C GLN A 95 10.59 5.81 2.62
N LYS A 96 11.03 6.56 1.61
CA LYS A 96 12.23 6.26 0.82
C LYS A 96 13.48 6.83 1.52
N ASP A 97 14.64 6.23 1.25
CA ASP A 97 15.95 6.74 1.68
C ASP A 97 16.39 7.97 0.88
N ARG A 98 15.89 8.11 -0.36
CA ARG A 98 16.21 9.24 -1.24
C ARG A 98 14.99 10.09 -1.53
N VAL A 99 15.24 11.37 -1.61
CA VAL A 99 14.25 12.37 -2.00
C VAL A 99 14.22 12.54 -3.52
N THR A 100 13.07 12.96 -4.03
CA THR A 100 12.85 13.29 -5.44
C THR A 100 12.24 14.68 -5.59
N GLY A 101 12.23 15.22 -6.82
CA GLY A 101 11.62 16.52 -7.10
C GLY A 101 12.57 17.71 -6.97
N HIS A 102 13.89 17.52 -7.08
CA HIS A 102 14.92 18.56 -6.93
C HIS A 102 14.70 19.81 -7.81
N LEU A 103 14.12 19.65 -9.01
CA LEU A 103 13.80 20.78 -9.89
C LEU A 103 12.80 21.76 -9.27
N ASN A 104 12.01 21.31 -8.31
CA ASN A 104 10.99 22.09 -7.62
C ASN A 104 11.39 22.48 -6.18
N ALA A 105 12.64 22.24 -5.76
CA ALA A 105 13.10 22.44 -4.38
C ALA A 105 12.89 23.85 -3.83
N LYS A 106 12.87 24.88 -4.72
CA LYS A 106 12.60 26.27 -4.35
C LYS A 106 11.09 26.61 -4.26
N ARG A 107 10.20 25.70 -4.64
CA ARG A 107 8.74 25.94 -4.74
C ARG A 107 7.94 25.05 -3.80
N MET A 108 8.44 23.86 -3.46
CA MET A 108 7.77 22.88 -2.63
C MET A 108 8.78 21.94 -1.95
N PRO A 109 8.42 21.31 -0.84
CA PRO A 109 9.24 20.28 -0.22
C PRO A 109 9.58 19.14 -1.19
N LEU A 110 10.78 18.59 -1.05
CA LEU A 110 11.17 17.38 -1.77
C LEU A 110 10.33 16.18 -1.30
N ARG A 111 9.98 15.31 -2.24
CA ARG A 111 9.20 14.11 -1.95
C ARG A 111 10.10 13.00 -1.43
N GLN A 112 9.68 12.38 -0.32
CA GLN A 112 10.40 11.29 0.32
C GLN A 112 9.51 10.07 0.61
N HIS A 113 8.29 10.08 0.13
CA HIS A 113 7.37 8.97 0.38
C HIS A 113 6.47 8.69 -0.83
N GLU A 114 5.89 7.50 -0.80
CA GLU A 114 4.76 7.08 -1.63
C GLU A 114 3.66 6.48 -0.76
N ASP A 115 2.43 6.54 -1.25
CA ASP A 115 1.30 5.89 -0.60
C ASP A 115 1.22 4.42 -1.06
N ILE A 116 0.91 3.54 -0.13
CA ILE A 116 0.51 2.17 -0.39
C ILE A 116 -0.93 2.03 0.08
N LEU A 117 -1.85 1.89 -0.86
CA LEU A 117 -3.27 1.85 -0.59
C LEU A 117 -3.74 0.40 -0.47
N VAL A 118 -4.43 0.07 0.62
CA VAL A 118 -4.90 -1.28 0.91
C VAL A 118 -6.41 -1.36 0.78
N PHE A 119 -6.86 -2.26 -0.08
CA PHE A 119 -8.27 -2.53 -0.37
C PHE A 119 -8.60 -3.99 -0.10
N TYR A 120 -9.74 -4.26 0.51
CA TYR A 120 -10.31 -5.60 0.62
C TYR A 120 -11.79 -5.55 0.97
N LYS A 121 -12.51 -6.63 0.62
CA LYS A 121 -13.94 -6.79 0.95
C LYS A 121 -14.12 -7.39 2.34
N LYS A 122 -13.47 -8.51 2.62
CA LYS A 122 -13.41 -9.17 3.93
C LYS A 122 -11.99 -9.06 4.47
N GLN A 123 -11.86 -9.05 5.80
CA GLN A 123 -10.56 -8.99 6.47
C GLN A 123 -9.67 -10.16 6.00
N PRO A 124 -8.53 -9.88 5.33
CA PRO A 124 -7.57 -10.91 4.97
C PRO A 124 -6.82 -11.43 6.20
N VAL A 125 -6.16 -12.56 6.03
CA VAL A 125 -5.20 -13.06 7.04
C VAL A 125 -4.11 -11.99 7.22
N TYR A 126 -3.85 -11.64 8.48
CA TYR A 126 -2.86 -10.62 8.82
C TYR A 126 -1.87 -11.16 9.85
N HIS A 127 -0.60 -11.23 9.45
CA HIS A 127 0.52 -11.61 10.30
C HIS A 127 1.39 -10.38 10.58
N PRO A 128 1.18 -9.66 11.69
CA PRO A 128 1.94 -8.47 12.01
C PRO A 128 3.43 -8.80 12.17
N GLN A 129 4.28 -8.10 11.43
CA GLN A 129 5.73 -8.21 11.56
C GLN A 129 6.16 -7.40 12.78
N MET A 130 6.27 -8.07 13.92
CA MET A 130 6.62 -7.44 15.19
C MET A 130 8.07 -6.98 15.19
N THR A 131 8.34 -5.82 15.81
CA THR A 131 9.70 -5.28 15.95
C THR A 131 10.10 -5.26 17.42
N PRO A 132 11.38 -5.58 17.76
CA PRO A 132 11.86 -5.50 19.14
C PRO A 132 11.63 -4.11 19.75
N CYS A 133 11.17 -4.09 21.00
CA CYS A 133 10.99 -2.87 21.76
C CYS A 133 12.18 -2.66 22.69
N PRO A 134 12.97 -1.57 22.54
CA PRO A 134 14.05 -1.25 23.46
C PRO A 134 13.57 -1.19 24.91
N PRO A 135 14.35 -1.67 25.89
CA PRO A 135 13.95 -1.76 27.31
C PRO A 135 13.39 -0.45 27.88
N GLU A 136 13.99 0.68 27.51
CA GLU A 136 13.58 2.02 27.95
C GLU A 136 12.20 2.47 27.41
N ARG A 137 11.69 1.81 26.36
CA ARG A 137 10.39 2.09 25.75
C ARG A 137 9.32 1.04 26.06
N ARG A 138 9.64 0.07 26.91
CA ARG A 138 8.69 -0.97 27.30
C ARG A 138 7.64 -0.38 28.23
N ASN A 139 6.38 -0.78 28.01
CA ASN A 139 5.31 -0.44 28.92
C ASN A 139 5.48 -1.21 30.23
N HIS A 140 5.64 -0.50 31.35
CA HIS A 140 5.79 -1.09 32.68
C HIS A 140 4.46 -1.43 33.37
N GLY A 141 3.40 -1.63 32.63
CA GLY A 141 2.13 -2.13 33.17
C GLY A 141 1.32 -1.15 34.04
N ARG A 142 1.69 0.11 34.11
CA ARG A 142 1.03 1.14 34.97
C ARG A 142 -0.17 1.83 34.29
N ARG A 143 -0.99 1.15 33.52
CA ARG A 143 -2.29 1.73 33.13
C ARG A 143 -3.34 1.33 34.16
N LYS A 144 -4.10 2.30 34.69
CA LYS A 144 -5.33 2.04 35.45
C LYS A 144 -6.24 1.18 34.57
N THR A 145 -6.72 0.09 35.12
CA THR A 145 -7.64 -0.84 34.47
C THR A 145 -9.07 -0.31 34.41
N GLU A 146 -9.31 0.88 34.97
CA GLU A 146 -10.62 1.52 34.93
C GLU A 146 -10.88 2.07 33.53
N GLY A 147 -12.03 1.71 32.95
CA GLY A 147 -12.51 2.28 31.72
C GLY A 147 -12.65 3.81 31.83
N PHE A 148 -12.44 4.52 30.77
CA PHE A 148 -12.71 5.95 30.71
C PHE A 148 -13.81 6.26 29.69
N THR A 149 -14.62 7.25 29.99
CA THR A 149 -15.62 7.74 29.04
C THR A 149 -15.09 8.97 28.34
N ASN A 150 -15.16 8.94 27.03
CA ASN A 150 -14.74 10.03 26.16
C ASN A 150 -15.96 10.50 25.35
N ARG A 151 -16.12 11.82 25.20
CA ARG A 151 -17.27 12.39 24.46
C ARG A 151 -17.34 11.94 22.99
N CYS A 152 -16.20 11.64 22.37
CA CYS A 152 -16.12 11.21 20.97
C CYS A 152 -16.30 9.71 20.78
N TYR A 153 -15.83 8.87 21.73
CA TYR A 153 -15.77 7.42 21.58
C TYR A 153 -16.62 6.65 22.60
N GLY A 154 -17.36 7.37 23.46
CA GLY A 154 -18.18 6.76 24.50
C GLY A 154 -17.34 6.11 25.60
N THR A 155 -17.92 5.10 26.24
CA THR A 155 -17.22 4.33 27.30
C THR A 155 -16.36 3.24 26.70
N MET A 156 -15.04 3.33 26.92
CA MET A 156 -14.07 2.35 26.44
C MET A 156 -13.68 1.39 27.58
N LYS A 157 -13.81 0.09 27.34
CA LYS A 157 -13.20 -0.92 28.20
C LYS A 157 -11.72 -0.97 27.86
N LEU A 158 -10.86 -0.66 28.83
CA LEU A 158 -9.42 -0.81 28.66
C LEU A 158 -9.04 -2.29 28.78
N SER A 159 -8.41 -2.82 27.75
CA SER A 159 -7.75 -4.11 27.84
C SER A 159 -6.53 -4.00 28.76
N PRO A 160 -6.14 -5.09 29.46
CA PRO A 160 -4.89 -5.12 30.21
C PRO A 160 -3.72 -4.66 29.33
N VAL A 161 -2.80 -3.90 29.89
CA VAL A 161 -1.61 -3.47 29.15
C VAL A 161 -0.76 -4.71 28.87
N ARG A 162 -0.55 -5.02 27.59
CA ARG A 162 0.40 -6.05 27.22
C ARG A 162 1.81 -5.58 27.56
N ILE A 163 2.45 -6.26 28.49
CA ILE A 163 3.89 -6.13 28.68
C ILE A 163 4.53 -7.02 27.62
N ALA A 164 5.16 -6.41 26.63
CA ALA A 164 5.75 -7.15 25.54
C ALA A 164 7.11 -6.55 25.17
N ASP A 165 8.01 -7.44 24.80
CA ASP A 165 9.35 -7.10 24.32
C ASP A 165 9.34 -6.67 22.85
N ASP A 166 8.16 -6.58 22.25
CA ASP A 166 7.94 -6.26 20.85
C ASP A 166 6.82 -5.24 20.64
N LYS A 167 6.83 -4.59 19.47
CA LYS A 167 5.84 -3.62 19.03
C LYS A 167 5.19 -4.06 17.74
N TYR A 168 3.92 -3.73 17.61
CA TYR A 168 3.21 -3.84 16.33
C TYR A 168 3.81 -2.92 15.28
N PRO A 169 3.78 -3.32 14.00
CA PRO A 169 4.18 -2.45 12.90
C PRO A 169 3.34 -1.19 12.86
N THR A 170 3.92 -0.12 12.34
CA THR A 170 3.23 1.17 12.13
C THR A 170 2.85 1.36 10.67
N SER A 171 2.05 2.37 10.40
CA SER A 171 1.64 2.73 9.03
C SER A 171 2.76 3.36 8.19
N VAL A 172 3.91 3.68 8.79
CA VAL A 172 5.08 4.19 8.06
C VAL A 172 6.09 3.06 7.93
N ILE A 173 6.42 2.71 6.68
CA ILE A 173 7.37 1.67 6.32
C ILE A 173 8.62 2.37 5.79
N PHE A 174 9.75 2.19 6.47
CA PHE A 174 11.04 2.61 5.95
C PHE A 174 11.68 1.44 5.19
N MET A 175 11.91 1.63 3.90
CA MET A 175 12.57 0.64 3.06
C MET A 175 13.58 1.37 2.18
N PRO A 176 14.89 1.23 2.47
CA PRO A 176 15.92 1.83 1.65
C PRO A 176 16.00 1.13 0.29
N LYS A 177 16.40 1.87 -0.73
CA LYS A 177 16.63 1.33 -2.07
C LYS A 177 17.87 0.43 -2.04
N GLU A 178 17.74 -0.79 -2.56
CA GLU A 178 18.92 -1.65 -2.74
C GLU A 178 19.86 -1.05 -3.80
N HIS A 179 21.11 -0.82 -3.40
CA HIS A 179 22.19 -0.37 -4.29
C HIS A 179 23.02 -1.55 -4.79
N LYS A 180 22.47 -2.37 -5.68
CA LYS A 180 23.30 -3.37 -6.41
C LYS A 180 23.88 -2.68 -7.65
N LYS A 181 25.22 -2.63 -7.75
CA LYS A 181 25.89 -2.23 -9.00
C LYS A 181 25.41 -3.18 -10.12
N GLY A 182 24.84 -2.62 -11.19
CA GLY A 182 24.37 -3.39 -12.36
C GLY A 182 22.90 -3.82 -12.33
N ALA A 183 22.10 -3.45 -11.32
CA ALA A 183 20.67 -3.70 -11.34
C ALA A 183 19.94 -2.69 -12.24
N PHE A 184 18.94 -3.14 -13.00
CA PHE A 184 17.99 -2.27 -13.68
C PHE A 184 17.28 -1.41 -12.66
N TYR A 185 17.36 -0.09 -12.80
CA TYR A 185 16.66 0.84 -11.92
C TYR A 185 15.22 0.99 -12.40
N HIS A 186 14.27 0.81 -11.51
CA HIS A 186 12.92 1.27 -11.74
C HIS A 186 12.93 2.79 -11.84
N PRO A 187 12.34 3.40 -12.86
CA PRO A 187 12.27 4.86 -13.00
C PRO A 187 11.24 5.42 -12.01
N THR A 188 11.65 5.66 -10.77
CA THR A 188 10.82 6.36 -9.76
C THR A 188 11.41 7.70 -9.42
#